data_5a483d7515e44d4e131f2c1aa1f46075
#
_entry.id   5a483d7515e44d4e131f2c1aa1f46075
#
_cell.length_a   1.000
_cell.length_b   1.000
_cell.length_c   1.000
_cell.angle_alpha   90.00
_cell.angle_beta   90.00
_cell.angle_gamma   90.00
#
_symmetry.space_group_name_H-M   'P 1'
#
loop_
_entity.id
_entity.type
_entity.pdbx_description
1 polymer ?
#
loop_
_entity_poly.entity_id
_entity_poly.type
_entity_poly.pdbx_seq_one_letter_code
_entity_poly.pdbx_strand_id
1 'polypeptide(L)'
;VNQEIRRIDAAIEDGSIATNAALIAYIDALKASGGTCHLMGLLSPGGVHSHQDQIAELARIVAVSGIPVSIHMFLDGRDTPPSSAEGFVIQFSDKIAALDGVSLSTMCGRFFAMDRDQRWDRVKKAYDLMVSATGAAADNTEAAIQASYAADITDEFMEPAFLGGYAGMKDGDGVLMGNFRSDRAREIL
;
A
#
# COMPACT_ATOMS: atom_id res chain seq x y z
N VAL A 1 26.48 9.17 3.37
CA VAL A 1 25.49 8.77 2.36
C VAL A 1 24.15 8.80 3.07
N ASN A 2 23.26 9.75 2.72
CA ASN A 2 21.91 9.79 3.29
C ASN A 2 21.15 8.56 2.75
N GLN A 3 20.63 7.74 3.66
CA GLN A 3 19.77 6.64 3.28
C GLN A 3 18.48 7.18 2.62
N GLU A 4 17.91 6.45 1.68
CA GLU A 4 16.71 6.83 0.93
C GLU A 4 15.56 7.27 1.86
N ILE A 5 15.31 6.50 2.93
CA ILE A 5 14.29 6.79 3.92
C ILE A 5 14.45 8.21 4.50
N ARG A 6 15.67 8.61 4.90
CA ARG A 6 15.93 9.94 5.49
C ARG A 6 15.75 11.08 4.48
N ARG A 7 16.00 10.82 3.20
CA ARG A 7 15.76 11.82 2.14
C ARG A 7 14.27 12.06 1.94
N ILE A 8 13.47 10.99 2.04
CA ILE A 8 12.01 11.09 1.95
C ILE A 8 11.47 11.79 3.19
N ASP A 9 11.93 11.42 4.39
CA ASP A 9 11.52 12.08 5.64
C ASP A 9 11.81 13.59 5.59
N ALA A 10 13.00 13.99 5.17
CA ALA A 10 13.35 15.39 5.01
C ALA A 10 12.45 16.12 3.99
N ALA A 11 12.12 15.47 2.87
CA ALA A 11 11.23 16.03 1.86
C ALA A 11 9.77 16.13 2.33
N ILE A 12 9.36 15.28 3.27
CA ILE A 12 8.07 15.37 3.95
C ILE A 12 8.09 16.53 4.95
N GLU A 13 9.15 16.62 5.79
CA GLU A 13 9.29 17.65 6.82
C GLU A 13 9.34 19.07 6.24
N ASP A 14 10.04 19.25 5.12
CA ASP A 14 10.16 20.56 4.46
C ASP A 14 9.06 20.83 3.43
N GLY A 15 8.18 19.85 3.18
CA GLY A 15 7.07 19.93 2.23
C GLY A 15 7.47 19.79 0.76
N SER A 16 8.74 19.60 0.45
CA SER A 16 9.23 19.53 -0.94
C SER A 16 8.72 18.29 -1.71
N ILE A 17 8.31 17.23 -1.00
CA ILE A 17 7.68 16.05 -1.63
C ILE A 17 6.41 16.43 -2.40
N ALA A 18 5.60 17.33 -1.88
CA ALA A 18 4.37 17.80 -2.53
C ALA A 18 4.63 18.64 -3.79
N THR A 19 5.83 19.18 -3.94
CA THR A 19 6.27 19.94 -5.12
C THR A 19 7.15 19.14 -6.07
N ASN A 20 7.30 17.83 -5.84
CA ASN A 20 8.05 16.94 -6.72
C ASN A 20 7.40 16.88 -8.10
N ALA A 21 8.17 17.19 -9.15
CA ALA A 21 7.64 17.31 -10.51
C ALA A 21 7.00 16.00 -11.03
N ALA A 22 7.55 14.84 -10.68
CA ALA A 22 6.99 13.55 -11.09
C ALA A 22 5.66 13.27 -10.39
N LEU A 23 5.55 13.60 -9.10
CA LEU A 23 4.31 13.45 -8.34
C LEU A 23 3.23 14.41 -8.85
N ILE A 24 3.58 15.65 -9.15
CA ILE A 24 2.65 16.62 -9.77
C ILE A 24 2.15 16.13 -11.12
N ALA A 25 3.05 15.68 -12.00
CA ALA A 25 2.66 15.15 -13.31
C ALA A 25 1.74 13.93 -13.20
N TYR A 26 2.00 13.03 -12.24
CA TYR A 26 1.14 11.89 -11.94
C TYR A 26 -0.26 12.33 -11.46
N ILE A 27 -0.33 13.29 -10.54
CA ILE A 27 -1.59 13.87 -10.06
C ILE A 27 -2.38 14.53 -11.19
N ASP A 28 -1.70 15.30 -12.04
CA ASP A 28 -2.34 15.96 -13.18
C ASP A 28 -2.89 14.96 -14.22
N ALA A 29 -2.17 13.86 -14.46
CA ALA A 29 -2.64 12.78 -15.31
C ALA A 29 -3.92 12.13 -14.74
N LEU A 30 -3.98 11.87 -13.43
CA LEU A 30 -5.16 11.33 -12.77
C LEU A 30 -6.35 12.31 -12.78
N LYS A 31 -6.10 13.60 -12.60
CA LYS A 31 -7.16 14.61 -12.76
C LYS A 31 -7.73 14.61 -14.18
N ALA A 32 -6.87 14.44 -15.16
CA ALA A 32 -7.29 14.42 -16.57
C ALA A 32 -8.09 13.15 -16.92
N SER A 33 -7.72 11.99 -16.38
CA SER A 33 -8.44 10.72 -16.60
C SER A 33 -9.71 10.59 -15.75
N GLY A 34 -9.79 11.28 -14.61
CA GLY A 34 -10.82 11.08 -13.60
C GLY A 34 -10.68 9.76 -12.84
N GLY A 35 -9.49 9.14 -12.90
CA GLY A 35 -9.19 7.85 -12.29
C GLY A 35 -8.88 7.91 -10.80
N THR A 36 -8.74 6.74 -10.20
CA THR A 36 -8.35 6.52 -8.81
C THR A 36 -6.85 6.30 -8.69
N CYS A 37 -6.23 6.81 -7.62
CA CYS A 37 -4.86 6.45 -7.25
C CYS A 37 -4.85 5.14 -6.47
N HIS A 38 -4.24 4.09 -7.02
CA HIS A 38 -3.96 2.84 -6.33
C HIS A 38 -2.57 2.95 -5.68
N LEU A 39 -2.56 3.33 -4.40
CA LEU A 39 -1.34 3.47 -3.61
C LEU A 39 -1.03 2.17 -2.89
N MET A 40 0.10 1.56 -3.23
CA MET A 40 0.52 0.27 -2.67
C MET A 40 1.87 0.36 -1.97
N GLY A 41 2.09 -0.49 -0.98
CA GLY A 41 3.39 -0.58 -0.31
C GLY A 41 3.38 -1.41 0.95
N LEU A 42 4.58 -1.66 1.48
CA LEU A 42 4.79 -2.39 2.72
C LEU A 42 4.38 -1.52 3.91
N LEU A 43 3.32 -1.94 4.60
CA LEU A 43 2.69 -1.17 5.67
C LEU A 43 3.26 -1.58 7.03
N SER A 44 4.36 -0.97 7.40
CA SER A 44 5.01 -1.14 8.72
C SER A 44 5.93 0.03 9.05
N PRO A 45 6.38 0.17 10.30
CA PRO A 45 7.42 1.13 10.70
C PRO A 45 8.85 0.58 10.48
N GLY A 46 9.02 -0.57 9.84
CA GLY A 46 10.30 -1.27 9.69
C GLY A 46 11.39 -0.45 8.97
N GLY A 47 11.02 0.40 8.03
CA GLY A 47 11.94 1.35 7.39
C GLY A 47 13.00 0.74 6.47
N VAL A 48 12.86 -0.53 6.08
CA VAL A 48 13.81 -1.23 5.21
C VAL A 48 13.44 -1.08 3.74
N HIS A 49 12.18 -1.18 3.41
CA HIS A 49 11.66 -1.07 2.04
C HIS A 49 10.72 0.11 1.87
N SER A 50 10.04 0.50 2.94
CA SER A 50 9.01 1.52 3.01
C SER A 50 8.84 1.96 4.46
N HIS A 51 8.05 3.01 4.70
CA HIS A 51 7.56 3.36 6.02
C HIS A 51 6.10 3.79 5.91
N GLN A 52 5.24 3.25 6.80
CA GLN A 52 3.80 3.51 6.76
C GLN A 52 3.44 5.00 6.83
N ASP A 53 4.21 5.81 7.55
CA ASP A 53 3.97 7.26 7.66
C ASP A 53 4.23 8.00 6.35
N GLN A 54 5.22 7.54 5.57
CA GLN A 54 5.49 8.07 4.23
C GLN A 54 4.35 7.72 3.26
N ILE A 55 3.79 6.50 3.37
CA ILE A 55 2.61 6.09 2.59
C ILE A 55 1.39 6.94 2.97
N ALA A 56 1.17 7.20 4.27
CA ALA A 56 0.08 8.06 4.72
C ALA A 56 0.21 9.49 4.18
N GLU A 57 1.42 10.03 4.13
CA GLU A 57 1.66 11.36 3.56
C GLU A 57 1.43 11.40 2.05
N LEU A 58 1.84 10.37 1.30
CA LEU A 58 1.52 10.25 -0.12
C LEU A 58 0.00 10.19 -0.34
N ALA A 59 -0.72 9.41 0.46
CA ALA A 59 -2.18 9.34 0.42
C ALA A 59 -2.79 10.72 0.66
N ARG A 60 -2.30 11.48 1.66
CA ARG A 60 -2.76 12.84 1.96
C ARG A 60 -2.54 13.80 0.79
N ILE A 61 -1.34 13.81 0.20
CA ILE A 61 -1.01 14.70 -0.92
C ILE A 61 -1.94 14.44 -2.11
N VAL A 62 -2.19 13.18 -2.44
CA VAL A 62 -3.07 12.81 -3.54
C VAL A 62 -4.53 13.16 -3.23
N ALA A 63 -5.02 12.80 -2.03
CA ALA A 63 -6.40 13.03 -1.63
C ALA A 63 -6.76 14.53 -1.55
N VAL A 64 -5.89 15.38 -0.99
CA VAL A 64 -6.14 16.83 -0.96
C VAL A 64 -6.12 17.48 -2.34
N SER A 65 -5.62 16.78 -3.36
CA SER A 65 -5.70 17.18 -4.76
C SER A 65 -7.04 16.82 -5.42
N GLY A 66 -7.96 16.20 -4.66
CA GLY A 66 -9.29 15.81 -5.10
C GLY A 66 -9.35 14.47 -5.83
N ILE A 67 -8.32 13.62 -5.68
CA ILE A 67 -8.25 12.30 -6.32
C ILE A 67 -8.62 11.23 -5.29
N PRO A 68 -9.53 10.29 -5.61
CA PRO A 68 -9.78 9.12 -4.77
C PRO A 68 -8.54 8.25 -4.62
N VAL A 69 -8.30 7.70 -3.42
CA VAL A 69 -7.14 6.85 -3.14
C VAL A 69 -7.59 5.49 -2.60
N SER A 70 -7.19 4.43 -3.29
CA SER A 70 -7.32 3.04 -2.85
C SER A 70 -5.99 2.55 -2.31
N ILE A 71 -5.94 2.17 -1.02
CA ILE A 71 -4.73 1.68 -0.37
C ILE A 71 -4.64 0.16 -0.48
N HIS A 72 -3.52 -0.34 -1.01
CA HIS A 72 -3.18 -1.75 -1.07
C HIS A 72 -2.04 -2.05 -0.09
N MET A 73 -2.38 -2.71 1.00
CA MET A 73 -1.48 -2.96 2.12
C MET A 73 -0.71 -4.27 1.93
N PHE A 74 0.63 -4.19 1.86
CA PHE A 74 1.49 -5.36 1.98
C PHE A 74 1.90 -5.49 3.45
N LEU A 75 1.59 -6.63 4.07
CA LEU A 75 1.91 -6.86 5.47
C LEU A 75 3.34 -7.39 5.62
N ASP A 76 4.01 -6.98 6.69
CA ASP A 76 5.45 -7.18 6.85
C ASP A 76 5.78 -8.53 7.51
N GLY A 77 5.82 -8.61 8.82
CA GLY A 77 6.16 -9.82 9.58
C GLY A 77 7.58 -10.36 9.41
N ARG A 78 8.46 -9.62 8.71
CA ARG A 78 9.85 -9.99 8.44
C ARG A 78 10.85 -8.95 8.92
N ASP A 79 10.60 -7.67 8.62
CA ASP A 79 11.39 -6.53 9.14
C ASP A 79 10.77 -6.04 10.48
N THR A 80 9.62 -6.58 10.84
CA THR A 80 8.87 -6.38 12.09
C THR A 80 8.46 -7.74 12.67
N PRO A 81 7.97 -7.81 13.92
CA PRO A 81 7.50 -9.06 14.50
C PRO A 81 6.42 -9.76 13.66
N PRO A 82 6.39 -11.10 13.62
CA PRO A 82 5.57 -11.87 12.67
C PRO A 82 4.06 -11.65 12.75
N SER A 83 3.53 -11.19 13.90
CA SER A 83 2.10 -10.97 14.14
C SER A 83 1.90 -9.59 14.78
N SER A 84 2.22 -8.55 14.04
CA SER A 84 2.17 -7.15 14.50
C SER A 84 1.36 -6.23 13.58
N ALA A 85 0.85 -6.76 12.45
CA ALA A 85 0.17 -5.98 11.43
C ALA A 85 -1.07 -5.26 11.97
N GLU A 86 -1.83 -5.87 12.87
CA GLU A 86 -3.05 -5.27 13.44
C GLU A 86 -2.76 -3.88 14.03
N GLY A 87 -1.74 -3.79 14.89
CA GLY A 87 -1.35 -2.51 15.50
C GLY A 87 -0.88 -1.47 14.48
N PHE A 88 -0.18 -1.89 13.43
CA PHE A 88 0.30 -1.00 12.38
C PHE A 88 -0.84 -0.51 11.49
N VAL A 89 -1.78 -1.38 11.15
CA VAL A 89 -2.96 -1.02 10.35
C VAL A 89 -3.86 -0.05 11.13
N ILE A 90 -4.06 -0.24 12.43
CA ILE A 90 -4.80 0.70 13.29
C ILE A 90 -4.13 2.08 13.26
N GLN A 91 -2.82 2.15 13.53
CA GLN A 91 -2.07 3.41 13.52
C GLN A 91 -2.13 4.12 12.16
N PHE A 92 -2.05 3.36 11.08
CA PHE A 92 -2.17 3.90 9.72
C PHE A 92 -3.58 4.41 9.44
N SER A 93 -4.60 3.65 9.81
CA SER A 93 -6.01 4.02 9.66
C SER A 93 -6.33 5.33 10.37
N ASP A 94 -5.84 5.51 11.59
CA ASP A 94 -6.00 6.74 12.37
C ASP A 94 -5.40 7.96 11.64
N LYS A 95 -4.26 7.79 10.96
CA LYS A 95 -3.60 8.88 10.22
C LYS A 95 -4.36 9.32 8.97
N ILE A 96 -5.08 8.41 8.34
CA ILE A 96 -5.85 8.71 7.12
C ILE A 96 -7.33 8.94 7.38
N ALA A 97 -7.81 8.74 8.61
CA ALA A 97 -9.24 8.78 8.96
C ALA A 97 -9.95 10.11 8.62
N ALA A 98 -9.20 11.22 8.63
CA ALA A 98 -9.73 12.54 8.30
C ALA A 98 -9.62 12.90 6.80
N LEU A 99 -9.12 11.99 5.96
CA LEU A 99 -8.92 12.22 4.54
C LEU A 99 -10.14 11.73 3.75
N ASP A 100 -10.83 12.65 3.11
CA ASP A 100 -11.94 12.32 2.22
C ASP A 100 -11.44 11.55 0.99
N GLY A 101 -12.21 10.53 0.58
CA GLY A 101 -11.90 9.76 -0.62
C GLY A 101 -10.76 8.75 -0.50
N VAL A 102 -10.22 8.52 0.71
CA VAL A 102 -9.22 7.47 0.96
C VAL A 102 -9.88 6.22 1.53
N SER A 103 -9.57 5.06 0.96
CA SER A 103 -10.09 3.76 1.41
C SER A 103 -8.99 2.71 1.52
N LEU A 104 -9.10 1.84 2.53
CA LEU A 104 -8.31 0.61 2.60
C LEU A 104 -8.99 -0.44 1.72
N SER A 105 -8.33 -0.90 0.67
CA SER A 105 -8.98 -1.68 -0.39
C SER A 105 -8.57 -3.14 -0.40
N THR A 106 -7.28 -3.43 -0.23
CA THR A 106 -6.78 -4.81 -0.20
C THR A 106 -5.65 -5.00 0.79
N MET A 107 -5.42 -6.24 1.20
CA MET A 107 -4.26 -6.64 1.98
C MET A 107 -3.78 -8.04 1.62
N CYS A 108 -2.47 -8.24 1.65
CA CYS A 108 -1.82 -9.55 1.56
C CYS A 108 -0.42 -9.49 2.18
N GLY A 109 0.13 -10.63 2.53
CA GLY A 109 1.51 -10.71 3.02
C GLY A 109 2.52 -10.34 1.93
N ARG A 110 3.65 -9.77 2.35
CA ARG A 110 4.77 -9.42 1.45
C ARG A 110 5.35 -10.62 0.70
N PHE A 111 5.11 -11.83 1.18
CA PHE A 111 5.47 -13.06 0.50
C PHE A 111 4.92 -13.15 -0.93
N PHE A 112 3.73 -12.59 -1.16
CA PHE A 112 3.09 -12.53 -2.46
C PHE A 112 3.46 -11.27 -3.25
N ALA A 113 3.34 -10.10 -2.62
CA ALA A 113 3.46 -8.83 -3.32
C ALA A 113 4.90 -8.34 -3.51
N MET A 114 5.87 -8.89 -2.79
CA MET A 114 7.25 -8.43 -2.77
C MET A 114 8.24 -9.54 -3.09
N ASP A 115 7.87 -10.48 -3.96
CA ASP A 115 8.79 -11.46 -4.51
C ASP A 115 9.88 -10.77 -5.37
N ARG A 116 11.05 -11.38 -5.50
CA ARG A 116 12.16 -10.93 -6.33
C ARG A 116 12.91 -12.11 -6.97
N ASP A 117 12.36 -13.31 -6.83
CA ASP A 117 12.97 -14.56 -7.24
C ASP A 117 12.18 -15.21 -8.40
N GLN A 118 11.37 -14.38 -9.12
CA GLN A 118 10.56 -14.77 -10.28
C GLN A 118 9.54 -15.88 -9.99
N ARG A 119 8.99 -15.88 -8.77
CA ARG A 119 7.93 -16.80 -8.39
C ARG A 119 6.56 -16.22 -8.80
N TRP A 120 6.32 -16.25 -10.10
CA TRP A 120 5.17 -15.60 -10.72
C TRP A 120 3.81 -16.08 -10.22
N ASP A 121 3.73 -17.32 -9.71
CA ASP A 121 2.55 -17.84 -9.04
C ASP A 121 2.18 -17.05 -7.78
N ARG A 122 3.17 -16.56 -7.03
CA ARG A 122 2.97 -15.70 -5.86
C ARG A 122 2.59 -14.29 -6.27
N VAL A 123 3.40 -13.69 -7.15
CA VAL A 123 3.18 -12.33 -7.65
C VAL A 123 1.79 -12.21 -8.27
N LYS A 124 1.38 -13.23 -9.04
CA LYS A 124 0.05 -13.28 -9.66
C LYS A 124 -1.09 -13.20 -8.63
N LYS A 125 -0.97 -13.83 -7.47
CA LYS A 125 -2.01 -13.73 -6.42
C LYS A 125 -2.19 -12.28 -5.93
N ALA A 126 -1.10 -11.56 -5.67
CA ALA A 126 -1.16 -10.15 -5.26
C ALA A 126 -1.64 -9.25 -6.41
N TYR A 127 -1.21 -9.52 -7.63
CA TYR A 127 -1.65 -8.80 -8.83
C TYR A 127 -3.16 -8.98 -9.06
N ASP A 128 -3.65 -10.21 -9.09
CA ASP A 128 -5.07 -10.51 -9.29
C ASP A 128 -5.95 -9.92 -8.18
N LEU A 129 -5.43 -9.88 -6.94
CA LEU A 129 -6.10 -9.20 -5.83
C LEU A 129 -6.33 -7.71 -6.13
N MET A 130 -5.28 -7.01 -6.56
CA MET A 130 -5.35 -5.56 -6.79
C MET A 130 -6.12 -5.22 -8.07
N VAL A 131 -5.87 -5.95 -9.15
CA VAL A 131 -6.46 -5.64 -10.47
C VAL A 131 -7.91 -6.11 -10.57
N SER A 132 -8.25 -7.26 -9.97
CA SER A 132 -9.54 -7.94 -10.19
C SER A 132 -10.29 -8.28 -8.90
N ALA A 133 -9.84 -7.79 -7.74
CA ALA A 133 -10.40 -8.12 -6.43
C ALA A 133 -10.49 -9.65 -6.19
N THR A 134 -9.50 -10.41 -6.68
CA THR A 134 -9.45 -11.87 -6.51
C THR A 134 -8.81 -12.21 -5.18
N GLY A 135 -9.60 -12.68 -4.22
CA GLY A 135 -9.15 -12.99 -2.86
C GLY A 135 -10.33 -13.27 -1.93
N ALA A 136 -10.06 -13.39 -0.65
CA ALA A 136 -11.10 -13.50 0.37
C ALA A 136 -11.76 -12.13 0.60
N ALA A 137 -13.09 -12.11 0.65
CA ALA A 137 -13.81 -10.92 1.07
C ALA A 137 -13.73 -10.78 2.60
N ALA A 138 -13.43 -9.59 3.10
CA ALA A 138 -13.44 -9.30 4.52
C ALA A 138 -14.21 -8.00 4.81
N ASP A 139 -14.92 -7.99 5.93
CA ASP A 139 -15.73 -6.82 6.32
C ASP A 139 -14.85 -5.62 6.66
N ASN A 140 -13.70 -5.88 7.28
CA ASN A 140 -12.71 -4.87 7.66
C ASN A 140 -11.31 -5.49 7.83
N THR A 141 -10.31 -4.66 8.08
CA THR A 141 -8.92 -5.07 8.23
C THR A 141 -8.69 -5.97 9.44
N GLU A 142 -9.36 -5.67 10.57
CA GLU A 142 -9.24 -6.44 11.81
C GLU A 142 -9.72 -7.87 11.58
N ALA A 143 -10.93 -8.04 11.02
CA ALA A 143 -11.49 -9.36 10.74
C ALA A 143 -10.59 -10.19 9.82
N ALA A 144 -9.99 -9.59 8.80
CA ALA A 144 -9.06 -10.26 7.89
C ALA A 144 -7.78 -10.74 8.60
N ILE A 145 -7.17 -9.89 9.43
CA ILE A 145 -5.95 -10.21 10.18
C ILE A 145 -6.23 -11.29 11.23
N GLN A 146 -7.31 -11.15 11.98
CA GLN A 146 -7.73 -12.11 13.00
C GLN A 146 -8.01 -13.50 12.40
N ALA A 147 -8.66 -13.56 11.25
CA ALA A 147 -8.90 -14.82 10.54
C ALA A 147 -7.58 -15.47 10.10
N SER A 148 -6.60 -14.69 9.65
CA SER A 148 -5.26 -15.19 9.30
C SER A 148 -4.55 -15.76 10.54
N TYR A 149 -4.54 -15.04 11.65
CA TYR A 149 -3.90 -15.49 12.89
C TYR A 149 -4.59 -16.72 13.49
N ALA A 150 -5.91 -16.82 13.39
CA ALA A 150 -6.66 -18.00 13.82
C ALA A 150 -6.31 -19.27 13.01
N ALA A 151 -5.79 -19.08 11.80
CA ALA A 151 -5.29 -20.16 10.93
C ALA A 151 -3.77 -20.39 11.08
N ASP A 152 -3.12 -19.84 12.11
CA ASP A 152 -1.67 -19.86 12.32
C ASP A 152 -0.85 -19.26 11.16
N ILE A 153 -1.43 -18.34 10.40
CA ILE A 153 -0.77 -17.63 9.29
C ILE A 153 -0.38 -16.23 9.76
N THR A 154 0.92 -15.95 9.75
CA THR A 154 1.48 -14.66 10.18
C THR A 154 1.45 -13.61 9.06
N ASP A 155 1.77 -12.36 9.39
CA ASP A 155 1.71 -11.20 8.50
C ASP A 155 2.36 -11.43 7.15
N GLU A 156 3.59 -11.96 7.13
CA GLU A 156 4.36 -12.20 5.90
C GLU A 156 3.61 -13.08 4.89
N PHE A 157 2.83 -14.03 5.38
CA PHE A 157 2.19 -15.07 4.58
C PHE A 157 0.66 -14.91 4.46
N MET A 158 0.11 -13.80 4.95
CA MET A 158 -1.32 -13.56 4.87
C MET A 158 -1.81 -13.67 3.42
N GLU A 159 -2.77 -14.57 3.19
CA GLU A 159 -3.38 -14.76 1.87
C GLU A 159 -4.15 -13.50 1.42
N PRO A 160 -4.29 -13.28 0.09
CA PRO A 160 -4.97 -12.12 -0.46
C PRO A 160 -6.39 -11.91 0.05
N ALA A 161 -6.69 -10.71 0.55
CA ALA A 161 -8.01 -10.29 1.01
C ALA A 161 -8.37 -8.89 0.49
N PHE A 162 -9.63 -8.70 0.07
CA PHE A 162 -10.18 -7.40 -0.31
C PHE A 162 -11.25 -6.92 0.68
N LEU A 163 -11.41 -5.61 0.78
CA LEU A 163 -12.18 -4.92 1.80
C LEU A 163 -13.26 -4.03 1.18
N GLY A 164 -14.33 -3.80 1.94
CA GLY A 164 -15.27 -2.70 1.67
C GLY A 164 -15.94 -2.69 0.30
N GLY A 165 -16.07 -3.85 -0.34
CA GLY A 165 -16.65 -3.92 -1.68
C GLY A 165 -15.72 -3.46 -2.81
N TYR A 166 -14.39 -3.43 -2.56
CA TYR A 166 -13.40 -3.18 -3.61
C TYR A 166 -13.64 -4.10 -4.81
N ALA A 167 -13.65 -3.54 -6.01
CA ALA A 167 -14.04 -4.24 -7.23
C ALA A 167 -12.93 -4.32 -8.30
N GLY A 168 -11.70 -3.96 -7.93
CA GLY A 168 -10.56 -3.96 -8.85
C GLY A 168 -10.24 -2.60 -9.45
N MET A 169 -9.17 -2.56 -10.22
CA MET A 169 -8.70 -1.39 -10.97
C MET A 169 -9.50 -1.19 -12.25
N LYS A 170 -9.52 0.03 -12.76
CA LYS A 170 -10.22 0.42 -14.00
C LYS A 170 -9.29 1.18 -14.94
N ASP A 171 -9.64 1.19 -16.21
CA ASP A 171 -8.96 2.01 -17.19
C ASP A 171 -9.02 3.49 -16.78
N GLY A 172 -7.86 4.16 -16.83
CA GLY A 172 -7.71 5.54 -16.38
C GLY A 172 -7.24 5.70 -14.93
N ASP A 173 -7.24 4.63 -14.14
CA ASP A 173 -6.63 4.62 -12.81
C ASP A 173 -5.10 4.71 -12.90
N GLY A 174 -4.47 5.16 -11.83
CA GLY A 174 -3.01 5.23 -11.73
C GLY A 174 -2.49 4.41 -10.56
N VAL A 175 -1.27 3.89 -10.71
CA VAL A 175 -0.57 3.13 -9.67
C VAL A 175 0.55 3.97 -9.08
N LEU A 176 0.66 4.01 -7.75
CA LEU A 176 1.73 4.66 -7.02
C LEU A 176 2.33 3.68 -6.01
N MET A 177 3.65 3.46 -6.11
CA MET A 177 4.38 2.59 -5.19
C MET A 177 5.01 3.39 -4.06
N GLY A 178 4.66 3.07 -2.81
CA GLY A 178 5.21 3.68 -1.61
C GLY A 178 6.56 3.08 -1.15
N ASN A 179 7.00 1.96 -1.74
CA ASN A 179 8.31 1.39 -1.42
C ASN A 179 9.42 2.16 -2.13
N PHE A 180 10.43 2.61 -1.37
CA PHE A 180 11.59 3.32 -1.91
C PHE A 180 12.70 2.38 -2.42
N ARG A 181 12.70 1.09 -2.04
CA ARG A 181 13.61 0.08 -2.57
C ARG A 181 13.00 -0.67 -3.74
N SER A 182 13.62 -0.54 -4.90
CA SER A 182 13.12 -1.08 -6.17
C SER A 182 13.25 -2.60 -6.32
N ASP A 183 14.15 -3.24 -5.57
CA ASP A 183 14.46 -4.67 -5.73
C ASP A 183 13.27 -5.61 -5.46
N ARG A 184 12.29 -5.15 -4.67
CA ARG A 184 11.08 -5.91 -4.36
C ARG A 184 9.79 -5.23 -4.86
N ALA A 185 9.91 -4.25 -5.73
CA ALA A 185 8.76 -3.59 -6.35
C ALA A 185 8.62 -3.91 -7.85
N ARG A 186 9.70 -4.42 -8.49
CA ARG A 186 9.76 -4.59 -9.94
C ARG A 186 8.85 -5.68 -10.49
N GLU A 187 8.62 -6.75 -9.73
CA GLU A 187 7.85 -7.89 -10.21
C GLU A 187 6.34 -7.66 -10.13
N ILE A 188 5.89 -6.80 -9.20
CA ILE A 188 4.47 -6.48 -9.04
C ILE A 188 4.02 -5.31 -9.93
N LEU A 189 4.96 -4.49 -10.43
CA LEU A 189 4.73 -3.37 -11.34
C LEU A 189 4.95 -3.77 -12.80
#